data_4b0b80a6dea822b3fc37d8eee4e5f70b
#
_entry.id   4b0b80a6dea822b3fc37d8eee4e5f70b
#
_cell.length_a   1.000
_cell.length_b   1.000
_cell.length_c   1.000
_cell.angle_alpha   90.00
_cell.angle_beta   90.00
_cell.angle_gamma   90.00
#
_symmetry.space_group_name_H-M   'P 1'
#
loop_
_entity.id
_entity.type
_entity.pdbx_description
1 polymer ?
#
loop_
_entity_poly.entity_id
_entity_poly.type
_entity_poly.pdbx_seq_one_letter_code
_entity_poly.pdbx_strand_id
1 'polypeptide(L)'
;MLTDSLFSYATTRHAARSPVPHSTEIAPPESPPRPGHVPPRPERRAWVVLVMIVVFMMISYADKAVLGLAAVPLMEELGIGKSTYGLISSSFYLLFSLSGLVVGFFSARISSRVLLLAMAALWAVAQLPVLLVAAVPSLIAGRVLLGMAEGPAASMSMHALYKWFPTGRRGLPSALQIGGAALGTAVSAPLLTWLIVDHGWRSAFVALTLVSAAWCLVWPFVGQDGPFGEERKPVRGASRPPRAAGPPLRALLTNGTVTGGILSAFGSHWALALSSAWLPVYLQTQMDMTATGASSVVSGVSVVSLALLLSVPAYVDRLKRRGVSSRRADGIPQGLAVLVAGGALALLPFAAGGPVQLLLIAVAFGCHAVALPLHYVTTATVVPDGRRGAVFGVVAASGTLPGLFVPYLTGRLVDGAATETAGYTAAFVLSAGVMAVCGLLAIATIHPERDARRLNPAGASVPAPRQAGVSKPVAQ
;
A
#
# COMPACT_ATOMS: atom_id res chain seq x y z
N MET A 1 24.62 -19.35 -79.12
CA MET A 1 23.56 -19.83 -80.01
C MET A 1 22.34 -19.03 -79.61
N LEU A 2 22.15 -17.92 -80.35
CA LEU A 2 21.19 -17.79 -81.44
C LEU A 2 19.77 -17.80 -80.86
N THR A 3 18.88 -16.83 -81.05
CA THR A 3 18.62 -15.72 -81.97
C THR A 3 17.30 -15.12 -81.51
N ASP A 4 17.20 -13.78 -81.41
CA ASP A 4 16.43 -12.92 -82.25
C ASP A 4 14.94 -13.27 -82.40
N SER A 5 13.95 -12.38 -82.33
CA SER A 5 13.73 -11.10 -82.98
C SER A 5 12.37 -10.54 -82.47
N LEU A 6 12.26 -9.26 -82.18
CA LEU A 6 11.76 -8.16 -83.02
C LEU A 6 10.26 -8.11 -83.31
N PHE A 7 9.74 -6.93 -83.13
CA PHE A 7 8.62 -6.16 -83.69
C PHE A 7 7.48 -5.88 -82.72
N SER A 8 7.30 -4.69 -82.19
CA SER A 8 7.05 -3.36 -82.77
C SER A 8 5.56 -3.00 -82.83
N TYR A 9 5.30 -1.76 -82.48
CA TYR A 9 4.12 -0.88 -82.70
C TYR A 9 2.87 -1.13 -81.85
N ALA A 10 2.19 -0.18 -81.30
CA ALA A 10 2.10 1.27 -81.38
C ALA A 10 1.24 1.81 -80.22
N THR A 11 1.63 2.93 -79.69
CA THR A 11 0.81 4.06 -79.23
C THR A 11 -0.64 3.82 -78.80
N THR A 12 -0.97 4.04 -77.54
CA THR A 12 -2.02 5.01 -77.19
C THR A 12 -1.81 5.53 -75.77
N ARG A 13 -1.61 6.86 -75.64
CA ARG A 13 -1.58 7.58 -74.36
C ARG A 13 -2.98 7.57 -73.77
N HIS A 14 -3.14 6.87 -72.64
CA HIS A 14 -4.19 7.18 -71.67
C HIS A 14 -3.52 7.60 -70.37
N ALA A 15 -3.63 8.89 -70.09
CA ALA A 15 -3.24 9.46 -68.80
C ALA A 15 -4.12 8.84 -67.71
N ALA A 16 -3.57 7.85 -66.99
CA ALA A 16 -4.18 7.36 -65.78
C ALA A 16 -3.97 8.42 -64.67
N ARG A 17 -5.04 9.08 -64.30
CA ARG A 17 -5.11 9.89 -63.09
C ARG A 17 -4.82 9.00 -61.90
N SER A 18 -3.76 9.31 -61.18
CA SER A 18 -3.47 8.71 -59.85
C SER A 18 -4.66 8.97 -58.92
N PRO A 19 -5.15 7.96 -58.19
CA PRO A 19 -6.16 8.23 -57.17
C PRO A 19 -5.55 9.09 -56.06
N VAL A 20 -6.18 10.22 -55.78
CA VAL A 20 -5.93 11.08 -54.64
C VAL A 20 -6.12 10.20 -53.38
N PRO A 21 -5.18 10.18 -52.44
CA PRO A 21 -5.39 9.44 -51.21
C PRO A 21 -6.59 10.05 -50.48
N HIS A 22 -7.59 9.21 -50.22
CA HIS A 22 -8.76 9.57 -49.40
C HIS A 22 -8.27 10.21 -48.08
N SER A 23 -8.71 11.42 -47.87
CA SER A 23 -8.61 12.15 -46.63
C SER A 23 -8.94 11.20 -45.47
N THR A 24 -7.96 10.98 -44.62
CA THR A 24 -8.13 10.28 -43.35
C THR A 24 -9.23 11.02 -42.59
N GLU A 25 -10.39 10.41 -42.54
CA GLU A 25 -11.51 10.86 -41.71
C GLU A 25 -11.02 10.84 -40.29
N ILE A 26 -10.66 12.02 -39.77
CA ILE A 26 -10.31 12.22 -38.36
C ILE A 26 -11.58 11.88 -37.59
N ALA A 27 -11.56 10.76 -36.88
CA ALA A 27 -12.64 10.40 -35.97
C ALA A 27 -12.99 11.62 -35.10
N PRO A 28 -14.27 12.00 -35.03
CA PRO A 28 -14.65 13.17 -34.22
C PRO A 28 -14.12 13.02 -32.80
N PRO A 29 -13.60 14.09 -32.17
CA PRO A 29 -13.13 14.04 -30.79
C PRO A 29 -14.27 13.50 -29.94
N GLU A 30 -13.95 12.52 -29.06
CA GLU A 30 -14.90 11.98 -28.09
C GLU A 30 -15.64 13.13 -27.44
N SER A 31 -16.95 13.13 -27.60
CA SER A 31 -17.84 14.15 -27.03
C SER A 31 -17.52 14.27 -25.53
N PRO A 32 -17.36 15.47 -25.02
CA PRO A 32 -17.16 15.67 -23.58
C PRO A 32 -18.30 14.96 -22.82
N PRO A 33 -18.02 14.35 -21.65
CA PRO A 33 -19.02 13.63 -20.89
C PRO A 33 -20.22 14.57 -20.70
N ARG A 34 -21.41 14.11 -21.08
CA ARG A 34 -22.66 14.91 -21.04
C ARG A 34 -22.79 15.52 -19.64
N PRO A 35 -22.95 16.86 -19.53
CA PRO A 35 -23.21 17.51 -18.25
C PRO A 35 -24.50 16.90 -17.67
N GLY A 36 -24.43 16.28 -16.50
CA GLY A 36 -25.60 15.71 -15.82
C GLY A 36 -25.61 14.18 -15.67
N HIS A 37 -24.62 13.44 -16.12
CA HIS A 37 -24.55 12.00 -15.84
C HIS A 37 -24.17 11.78 -14.35
N VAL A 38 -25.18 11.76 -13.48
CA VAL A 38 -25.02 11.34 -12.08
C VAL A 38 -24.73 9.84 -12.12
N PRO A 39 -23.54 9.37 -11.67
CA PRO A 39 -23.24 7.95 -11.69
C PRO A 39 -24.30 7.19 -10.88
N PRO A 40 -24.70 5.98 -11.32
CA PRO A 40 -25.74 5.20 -10.66
C PRO A 40 -25.39 5.01 -9.18
N ARG A 41 -26.42 5.05 -8.33
CA ARG A 41 -26.24 4.83 -6.88
C ARG A 41 -25.75 3.40 -6.68
N PRO A 42 -24.73 3.17 -5.82
CA PRO A 42 -24.30 1.82 -5.48
C PRO A 42 -25.48 1.06 -4.84
N GLU A 43 -25.69 -0.16 -5.30
CA GLU A 43 -26.70 -1.06 -4.75
C GLU A 43 -26.41 -1.35 -3.27
N ARG A 44 -27.44 -1.73 -2.50
CA ARG A 44 -27.27 -2.14 -1.09
C ARG A 44 -26.19 -3.23 -0.94
N ARG A 45 -26.11 -4.12 -1.91
CA ARG A 45 -25.11 -5.18 -1.96
C ARG A 45 -23.65 -4.67 -2.01
N ALA A 46 -23.39 -3.56 -2.68
CA ALA A 46 -22.06 -2.93 -2.70
C ALA A 46 -21.56 -2.57 -1.31
N TRP A 47 -22.45 -2.11 -0.44
CA TRP A 47 -22.12 -1.78 0.95
C TRP A 47 -21.87 -3.02 1.81
N VAL A 48 -22.62 -4.11 1.58
CA VAL A 48 -22.36 -5.38 2.27
C VAL A 48 -21.01 -5.95 1.86
N VAL A 49 -20.67 -5.92 0.56
CA VAL A 49 -19.34 -6.32 0.07
C VAL A 49 -18.24 -5.44 0.66
N LEU A 50 -18.46 -4.12 0.76
CA LEU A 50 -17.53 -3.20 1.41
C LEU A 50 -17.27 -3.60 2.87
N VAL A 51 -18.32 -3.88 3.64
CA VAL A 51 -18.17 -4.31 5.06
C VAL A 51 -17.35 -5.60 5.12
N MET A 52 -17.62 -6.58 4.27
CA MET A 52 -16.85 -7.83 4.22
C MET A 52 -15.37 -7.59 3.85
N ILE A 53 -15.10 -6.64 2.96
CA ILE A 53 -13.72 -6.24 2.60
C ILE A 53 -13.04 -5.51 3.77
N VAL A 54 -13.75 -4.66 4.51
CA VAL A 54 -13.23 -3.99 5.71
C VAL A 54 -12.88 -5.03 6.78
N VAL A 55 -13.78 -6.00 7.04
CA VAL A 55 -13.52 -7.11 7.97
C VAL A 55 -12.31 -7.95 7.51
N PHE A 56 -12.17 -8.23 6.20
CA PHE A 56 -11.00 -8.90 5.64
C PHE A 56 -9.71 -8.15 5.96
N MET A 57 -9.69 -6.82 5.80
CA MET A 57 -8.54 -6.00 6.16
C MET A 57 -8.29 -5.97 7.68
N MET A 58 -9.34 -5.99 8.49
CA MET A 58 -9.22 -6.08 9.95
C MET A 58 -8.57 -7.39 10.39
N ILE A 59 -8.97 -8.52 9.80
CA ILE A 59 -8.37 -9.84 10.06
C ILE A 59 -6.88 -9.84 9.69
N SER A 60 -6.53 -9.38 8.49
CA SER A 60 -5.14 -9.28 8.04
C SER A 60 -4.25 -8.51 9.02
N TYR A 61 -4.73 -7.40 9.58
CA TYR A 61 -3.94 -6.62 10.52
C TYR A 61 -3.96 -7.18 11.96
N ALA A 62 -5.00 -7.92 12.34
CA ALA A 62 -5.01 -8.71 13.57
C ALA A 62 -3.95 -9.84 13.52
N ASP A 63 -3.83 -10.52 12.38
CA ASP A 63 -2.82 -11.55 12.13
C ASP A 63 -1.38 -11.01 12.19
N LYS A 64 -1.18 -9.75 11.78
CA LYS A 64 0.13 -9.08 11.93
C LYS A 64 0.42 -8.73 13.39
N ALA A 65 -0.60 -8.30 14.13
CA ALA A 65 -0.43 -7.84 15.51
C ALA A 65 -0.24 -8.98 16.51
N VAL A 66 -0.85 -10.16 16.30
CA VAL A 66 -0.91 -11.25 17.27
C VAL A 66 0.46 -11.71 17.75
N LEU A 67 1.46 -11.80 16.86
CA LEU A 67 2.80 -12.25 17.25
C LEU A 67 3.48 -11.27 18.21
N GLY A 68 3.32 -9.95 17.96
CA GLY A 68 3.85 -8.93 18.86
C GLY A 68 3.18 -8.93 20.24
N LEU A 69 1.86 -9.14 20.27
CA LEU A 69 1.09 -9.21 21.52
C LEU A 69 1.41 -10.47 22.33
N ALA A 70 1.64 -11.61 21.65
CA ALA A 70 2.00 -12.88 22.25
C ALA A 70 3.50 -13.03 22.54
N ALA A 71 4.34 -12.05 22.19
CA ALA A 71 5.78 -12.18 22.16
C ALA A 71 6.41 -12.60 23.48
N VAL A 72 6.01 -11.96 24.60
CA VAL A 72 6.58 -12.22 25.93
C VAL A 72 6.29 -13.65 26.37
N PRO A 73 5.04 -14.10 26.50
CA PRO A 73 4.76 -15.48 26.93
C PRO A 73 5.24 -16.53 25.91
N LEU A 74 5.33 -16.20 24.63
CA LEU A 74 5.85 -17.09 23.61
C LEU A 74 7.36 -17.30 23.76
N MET A 75 8.13 -16.24 23.99
CA MET A 75 9.58 -16.32 24.20
C MET A 75 9.89 -17.08 25.49
N GLU A 76 9.14 -16.83 26.57
CA GLU A 76 9.30 -17.52 27.85
C GLU A 76 9.02 -19.02 27.74
N GLU A 77 7.90 -19.40 27.12
CA GLU A 77 7.53 -20.82 26.99
C GLU A 77 8.47 -21.61 26.09
N LEU A 78 8.93 -21.00 24.97
CA LEU A 78 9.82 -21.66 24.03
C LEU A 78 11.31 -21.56 24.42
N GLY A 79 11.65 -20.80 25.46
CA GLY A 79 13.03 -20.58 25.90
C GLY A 79 13.90 -19.92 24.82
N ILE A 80 13.33 -18.99 24.01
CA ILE A 80 14.04 -18.35 22.89
C ILE A 80 14.41 -16.90 23.20
N GLY A 81 15.57 -16.48 22.71
CA GLY A 81 16.03 -15.09 22.80
C GLY A 81 15.34 -14.17 21.82
N LYS A 82 15.56 -12.86 22.00
CA LYS A 82 14.96 -11.79 21.20
C LYS A 82 15.38 -11.82 19.73
N SER A 83 16.61 -12.25 19.42
CA SER A 83 17.07 -12.44 18.05
C SER A 83 16.28 -13.53 17.31
N THR A 84 16.01 -14.67 17.97
CA THR A 84 15.18 -15.74 17.41
C THR A 84 13.74 -15.29 17.19
N TYR A 85 13.16 -14.59 18.17
CA TYR A 85 11.84 -13.98 18.03
C TYR A 85 11.80 -12.97 16.86
N GLY A 86 12.81 -12.13 16.74
CA GLY A 86 12.96 -11.19 15.65
C GLY A 86 13.07 -11.88 14.28
N LEU A 87 13.76 -13.04 14.21
CA LEU A 87 13.83 -13.87 13.00
C LEU A 87 12.46 -14.43 12.60
N ILE A 88 11.69 -14.93 13.58
CA ILE A 88 10.31 -15.41 13.36
C ILE A 88 9.45 -14.26 12.82
N SER A 89 9.54 -13.07 13.40
CA SER A 89 8.80 -11.89 12.96
C SER A 89 9.20 -11.44 11.55
N SER A 90 10.48 -11.45 11.24
CA SER A 90 11.03 -11.10 9.92
C SER A 90 10.62 -12.09 8.82
N SER A 91 10.47 -13.38 9.16
CA SER A 91 10.13 -14.44 8.19
C SER A 91 8.78 -14.21 7.50
N PHE A 92 7.86 -13.49 8.12
CA PHE A 92 6.61 -13.05 7.52
C PHE A 92 6.83 -12.28 6.20
N TYR A 93 7.84 -11.43 6.14
CA TYR A 93 8.09 -10.59 4.98
C TYR A 93 8.85 -11.30 3.85
N LEU A 94 9.33 -12.52 4.06
CA LEU A 94 10.14 -13.26 3.08
C LEU A 94 9.42 -13.42 1.73
N LEU A 95 8.17 -13.85 1.75
CA LEU A 95 7.36 -14.01 0.55
C LEU A 95 6.31 -12.91 0.35
N PHE A 96 6.16 -11.98 1.28
CA PHE A 96 5.14 -10.93 1.27
C PHE A 96 5.19 -10.09 -0.02
N SER A 97 6.35 -9.50 -0.32
CA SER A 97 6.52 -8.64 -1.49
C SER A 97 6.44 -9.42 -2.81
N LEU A 98 7.02 -10.63 -2.82
CA LEU A 98 7.03 -11.50 -4.00
C LEU A 98 5.61 -11.95 -4.37
N SER A 99 4.84 -12.39 -3.38
CA SER A 99 3.45 -12.84 -3.59
C SER A 99 2.55 -11.70 -4.08
N GLY A 100 2.71 -10.49 -3.53
CA GLY A 100 2.00 -9.30 -3.99
C GLY A 100 2.25 -9.01 -5.47
N LEU A 101 3.50 -9.14 -5.90
CA LEU A 101 3.90 -8.97 -7.31
C LEU A 101 3.30 -10.09 -8.19
N VAL A 102 3.50 -11.35 -7.82
CA VAL A 102 3.03 -12.52 -8.58
C VAL A 102 1.51 -12.51 -8.74
N VAL A 103 0.77 -12.34 -7.65
CA VAL A 103 -0.71 -12.32 -7.68
C VAL A 103 -1.20 -11.12 -8.49
N GLY A 104 -0.52 -9.98 -8.43
CA GLY A 104 -0.84 -8.81 -9.26
C GLY A 104 -0.84 -9.13 -10.76
N PHE A 105 0.11 -9.93 -11.26
CA PHE A 105 0.15 -10.37 -12.67
C PHE A 105 -0.99 -11.31 -13.04
N PHE A 106 -1.43 -12.18 -12.13
CA PHE A 106 -2.49 -13.16 -12.39
C PHE A 106 -3.89 -12.64 -12.07
N SER A 107 -4.02 -11.51 -11.38
CA SER A 107 -5.30 -10.94 -10.93
C SER A 107 -6.31 -10.68 -12.06
N ALA A 108 -5.84 -10.42 -13.28
CA ALA A 108 -6.71 -10.23 -14.45
C ALA A 108 -7.37 -11.54 -14.94
N ARG A 109 -6.88 -12.71 -14.51
CA ARG A 109 -7.36 -14.04 -14.96
C ARG A 109 -8.22 -14.75 -13.92
N ILE A 110 -8.17 -14.32 -12.67
CA ILE A 110 -8.86 -14.95 -11.54
C ILE A 110 -9.89 -13.96 -11.00
N SER A 111 -11.11 -14.42 -10.73
CA SER A 111 -12.14 -13.55 -10.14
C SER A 111 -11.70 -13.06 -8.76
N SER A 112 -12.02 -11.82 -8.43
CA SER A 112 -11.69 -11.24 -7.12
C SER A 112 -12.31 -12.02 -5.97
N ARG A 113 -13.48 -12.63 -6.21
CA ARG A 113 -14.17 -13.50 -5.25
C ARG A 113 -13.31 -14.69 -4.84
N VAL A 114 -12.80 -15.45 -5.82
CA VAL A 114 -11.97 -16.64 -5.58
C VAL A 114 -10.65 -16.26 -4.94
N LEU A 115 -10.05 -15.14 -5.40
CA LEU A 115 -8.75 -14.69 -4.91
C LEU A 115 -8.79 -14.31 -3.43
N LEU A 116 -9.77 -13.50 -3.01
CA LEU A 116 -9.93 -13.12 -1.60
C LEU A 116 -10.27 -14.33 -0.72
N LEU A 117 -11.11 -15.27 -1.23
CA LEU A 117 -11.40 -16.51 -0.52
C LEU A 117 -10.16 -17.36 -0.30
N ALA A 118 -9.33 -17.55 -1.34
CA ALA A 118 -8.10 -18.33 -1.26
C ALA A 118 -7.11 -17.72 -0.26
N MET A 119 -7.00 -16.38 -0.23
CA MET A 119 -6.14 -15.67 0.72
C MET A 119 -6.62 -15.86 2.16
N ALA A 120 -7.90 -15.65 2.45
CA ALA A 120 -8.46 -15.84 3.79
C ALA A 120 -8.38 -17.32 4.26
N ALA A 121 -8.60 -18.27 3.37
CA ALA A 121 -8.44 -19.70 3.66
C ALA A 121 -6.96 -20.01 3.99
N LEU A 122 -6.02 -19.43 3.24
CA LEU A 122 -4.60 -19.60 3.51
C LEU A 122 -4.18 -18.96 4.84
N TRP A 123 -4.80 -17.84 5.28
CA TRP A 123 -4.58 -17.28 6.62
C TRP A 123 -4.99 -18.26 7.71
N ALA A 124 -6.19 -18.89 7.60
CA ALA A 124 -6.62 -19.90 8.56
C ALA A 124 -5.64 -21.09 8.60
N VAL A 125 -5.17 -21.56 7.44
CA VAL A 125 -4.18 -22.66 7.36
C VAL A 125 -2.82 -22.27 7.88
N ALA A 126 -2.39 -21.01 7.70
CA ALA A 126 -1.09 -20.51 8.13
C ALA A 126 -0.90 -20.51 9.66
N GLN A 127 -1.98 -20.53 10.44
CA GLN A 127 -1.93 -20.62 11.89
C GLN A 127 -1.76 -22.08 12.39
N LEU A 128 -2.13 -23.08 11.58
CA LEU A 128 -2.11 -24.49 11.99
C LEU A 128 -0.72 -25.01 12.41
N PRO A 129 0.39 -24.69 11.72
CA PRO A 129 1.70 -25.18 12.12
C PRO A 129 2.05 -24.88 13.58
N VAL A 130 1.76 -23.68 14.06
CA VAL A 130 2.06 -23.27 15.43
C VAL A 130 1.10 -23.87 16.44
N LEU A 131 -0.14 -24.17 16.04
CA LEU A 131 -1.14 -24.81 16.90
C LEU A 131 -0.86 -26.30 17.06
N LEU A 132 -0.32 -26.96 16.04
CA LEU A 132 0.00 -28.38 16.06
C LEU A 132 1.33 -28.65 16.77
N VAL A 133 2.35 -27.84 16.51
CA VAL A 133 3.69 -27.99 17.09
C VAL A 133 4.24 -26.61 17.44
N ALA A 134 4.29 -26.29 18.72
CA ALA A 134 4.85 -25.03 19.20
C ALA A 134 6.38 -25.09 19.20
N ALA A 135 6.97 -24.85 18.04
CA ALA A 135 8.42 -24.83 17.85
C ALA A 135 8.82 -23.70 16.87
N VAL A 136 10.08 -23.28 16.94
CA VAL A 136 10.60 -22.20 16.07
C VAL A 136 10.37 -22.49 14.57
N PRO A 137 10.65 -23.70 14.04
CA PRO A 137 10.42 -23.98 12.63
C PRO A 137 8.95 -23.86 12.20
N SER A 138 8.02 -24.30 13.05
CA SER A 138 6.58 -24.19 12.74
C SER A 138 6.07 -22.74 12.78
N LEU A 139 6.59 -21.93 13.69
CA LEU A 139 6.34 -20.48 13.72
C LEU A 139 6.85 -19.80 12.45
N ILE A 140 8.09 -20.12 12.03
CA ILE A 140 8.65 -19.59 10.77
C ILE A 140 7.80 -20.03 9.58
N ALA A 141 7.47 -21.32 9.47
CA ALA A 141 6.66 -21.84 8.37
C ALA A 141 5.28 -21.16 8.30
N GLY A 142 4.60 -21.05 9.44
CA GLY A 142 3.32 -20.34 9.54
C GLY A 142 3.44 -18.87 9.13
N ARG A 143 4.49 -18.17 9.56
CA ARG A 143 4.74 -16.76 9.22
C ARG A 143 5.06 -16.54 7.75
N VAL A 144 5.88 -17.40 7.14
CA VAL A 144 6.17 -17.34 5.70
C VAL A 144 4.90 -17.58 4.88
N LEU A 145 4.10 -18.59 5.27
CA LEU A 145 2.83 -18.90 4.60
C LEU A 145 1.81 -17.75 4.74
N LEU A 146 1.70 -17.19 5.94
CA LEU A 146 0.86 -16.02 6.21
C LEU A 146 1.29 -14.82 5.39
N GLY A 147 2.59 -14.50 5.37
CA GLY A 147 3.13 -13.41 4.57
C GLY A 147 2.88 -13.57 3.07
N MET A 148 3.02 -14.79 2.56
CA MET A 148 2.69 -15.11 1.18
C MET A 148 1.21 -14.84 0.85
N ALA A 149 0.31 -15.16 1.75
CA ALA A 149 -1.11 -14.91 1.55
C ALA A 149 -1.52 -13.44 1.74
N GLU A 150 -0.80 -12.69 2.56
CA GLU A 150 -1.13 -11.30 2.88
C GLU A 150 -0.52 -10.26 1.93
N GLY A 151 0.57 -10.60 1.22
CA GLY A 151 1.23 -9.66 0.32
C GLY A 151 0.29 -8.97 -0.68
N PRO A 152 -0.61 -9.67 -1.37
CA PRO A 152 -1.55 -9.08 -2.30
C PRO A 152 -2.83 -8.53 -1.64
N ALA A 153 -3.07 -8.71 -0.34
CA ALA A 153 -4.36 -8.47 0.31
C ALA A 153 -4.91 -7.06 0.10
N ALA A 154 -4.10 -6.04 0.36
CA ALA A 154 -4.54 -4.65 0.23
C ALA A 154 -4.89 -4.27 -1.21
N SER A 155 -4.08 -4.70 -2.19
CA SER A 155 -4.29 -4.38 -3.60
C SER A 155 -5.47 -5.16 -4.20
N MET A 156 -5.64 -6.43 -3.83
CA MET A 156 -6.70 -7.27 -4.35
C MET A 156 -8.07 -6.95 -3.74
N SER A 157 -8.11 -6.60 -2.46
CA SER A 157 -9.34 -6.11 -1.81
C SER A 157 -9.78 -4.77 -2.39
N MET A 158 -8.85 -3.85 -2.69
CA MET A 158 -9.16 -2.61 -3.39
C MET A 158 -9.63 -2.87 -4.83
N HIS A 159 -9.01 -3.81 -5.54
CA HIS A 159 -9.45 -4.20 -6.88
C HIS A 159 -10.88 -4.78 -6.86
N ALA A 160 -11.19 -5.64 -5.90
CA ALA A 160 -12.55 -6.17 -5.70
C ALA A 160 -13.56 -5.05 -5.41
N LEU A 161 -13.19 -4.09 -4.56
CA LEU A 161 -14.01 -2.94 -4.19
C LEU A 161 -14.38 -2.08 -5.41
N TYR A 162 -13.41 -1.80 -6.29
CA TYR A 162 -13.62 -0.94 -7.46
C TYR A 162 -14.56 -1.54 -8.51
N LYS A 163 -14.83 -2.84 -8.47
CA LYS A 163 -15.86 -3.47 -9.29
C LYS A 163 -17.29 -3.15 -8.82
N TRP A 164 -17.46 -2.66 -7.58
CA TRP A 164 -18.76 -2.34 -6.99
C TRP A 164 -19.08 -0.84 -6.97
N PHE A 165 -18.07 0.03 -7.09
CA PHE A 165 -18.25 1.47 -7.00
C PHE A 165 -17.76 2.17 -8.28
N PRO A 166 -18.60 3.03 -8.90
CA PRO A 166 -18.20 3.80 -10.07
C PRO A 166 -17.11 4.83 -9.71
N THR A 167 -16.28 5.20 -10.68
CA THR A 167 -15.07 6.03 -10.50
C THR A 167 -15.32 7.31 -9.68
N GLY A 168 -16.46 7.99 -9.87
CA GLY A 168 -16.81 9.20 -9.12
C GLY A 168 -17.23 8.98 -7.67
N ARG A 169 -17.40 7.74 -7.20
CA ARG A 169 -17.89 7.41 -5.84
C ARG A 169 -16.96 6.45 -5.07
N ARG A 170 -15.70 6.30 -5.50
CA ARG A 170 -14.72 5.40 -4.87
C ARG A 170 -14.04 5.97 -3.62
N GLY A 171 -14.12 7.28 -3.37
CA GLY A 171 -13.38 7.95 -2.28
C GLY A 171 -13.68 7.38 -0.89
N LEU A 172 -14.94 7.41 -0.45
CA LEU A 172 -15.33 6.89 0.86
C LEU A 172 -15.09 5.37 0.99
N PRO A 173 -15.51 4.51 0.03
CA PRO A 173 -15.21 3.09 0.09
C PRO A 173 -13.70 2.78 0.21
N SER A 174 -12.85 3.47 -0.55
CA SER A 174 -11.39 3.29 -0.45
C SER A 174 -10.85 3.71 0.92
N ALA A 175 -11.33 4.82 1.47
CA ALA A 175 -10.94 5.29 2.79
C ALA A 175 -11.34 4.28 3.88
N LEU A 176 -12.52 3.69 3.80
CA LEU A 176 -12.99 2.66 4.74
C LEU A 176 -12.18 1.37 4.62
N GLN A 177 -11.85 0.92 3.39
CA GLN A 177 -11.00 -0.25 3.18
C GLN A 177 -9.60 -0.05 3.77
N ILE A 178 -8.97 1.11 3.51
CA ILE A 178 -7.65 1.44 4.07
C ILE A 178 -7.74 1.60 5.60
N GLY A 179 -8.79 2.27 6.09
CA GLY A 179 -9.06 2.44 7.51
C GLY A 179 -9.29 1.13 8.26
N GLY A 180 -9.78 0.09 7.55
CA GLY A 180 -9.95 -1.26 8.08
C GLY A 180 -8.67 -1.85 8.68
N ALA A 181 -7.51 -1.49 8.14
CA ALA A 181 -6.20 -1.90 8.65
C ALA A 181 -5.94 -1.38 10.09
N ALA A 182 -6.04 -0.07 10.28
CA ALA A 182 -5.82 0.54 11.59
C ALA A 182 -6.93 0.18 12.59
N LEU A 183 -8.18 0.11 12.13
CA LEU A 183 -9.32 -0.33 12.93
C LEU A 183 -9.13 -1.80 13.37
N GLY A 184 -8.59 -2.65 12.49
CA GLY A 184 -8.27 -4.04 12.76
C GLY A 184 -7.31 -4.15 13.95
N THR A 185 -6.17 -3.47 13.91
CA THR A 185 -5.22 -3.47 15.02
C THR A 185 -5.83 -2.84 16.29
N ALA A 186 -6.54 -1.72 16.18
CA ALA A 186 -7.14 -1.03 17.33
C ALA A 186 -8.14 -1.92 18.08
N VAL A 187 -8.96 -2.69 17.36
CA VAL A 187 -9.97 -3.57 17.97
C VAL A 187 -9.36 -4.90 18.38
N SER A 188 -8.49 -5.47 17.56
CA SER A 188 -7.93 -6.81 17.83
C SER A 188 -6.92 -6.80 18.99
N ALA A 189 -6.14 -5.73 19.19
CA ALA A 189 -5.10 -5.73 20.20
C ALA A 189 -5.66 -6.00 21.62
N PRO A 190 -6.68 -5.31 22.14
CA PRO A 190 -7.24 -5.63 23.45
C PRO A 190 -7.92 -7.00 23.48
N LEU A 191 -8.63 -7.41 22.42
CA LEU A 191 -9.32 -8.70 22.38
C LEU A 191 -8.35 -9.88 22.38
N LEU A 192 -7.30 -9.82 21.56
CA LEU A 192 -6.27 -10.86 21.50
C LEU A 192 -5.46 -10.90 22.80
N THR A 193 -5.16 -9.74 23.40
CA THR A 193 -4.44 -9.67 24.66
C THR A 193 -5.27 -10.26 25.80
N TRP A 194 -6.58 -10.01 25.84
CA TRP A 194 -7.46 -10.66 26.79
C TRP A 194 -7.41 -12.18 26.66
N LEU A 195 -7.50 -12.72 25.44
CA LEU A 195 -7.36 -14.17 25.18
C LEU A 195 -5.99 -14.70 25.62
N ILE A 196 -4.92 -13.95 25.34
CA ILE A 196 -3.54 -14.34 25.70
C ILE A 196 -3.37 -14.44 27.22
N VAL A 197 -3.88 -13.44 27.97
CA VAL A 197 -3.74 -13.38 29.45
C VAL A 197 -4.58 -14.46 30.14
N ASP A 198 -5.85 -14.62 29.71
CA ASP A 198 -6.79 -15.51 30.42
C ASP A 198 -6.70 -16.98 29.93
N HIS A 199 -6.30 -17.23 28.68
CA HIS A 199 -6.35 -18.56 28.06
C HIS A 199 -5.03 -19.00 27.42
N GLY A 200 -3.95 -18.22 27.61
CA GLY A 200 -2.64 -18.47 27.00
C GLY A 200 -2.54 -18.01 25.55
N TRP A 201 -1.31 -17.80 25.09
CA TRP A 201 -1.05 -17.18 23.78
C TRP A 201 -1.58 -17.95 22.57
N ARG A 202 -1.71 -19.30 22.67
CA ARG A 202 -2.28 -20.14 21.58
C ARG A 202 -3.74 -19.81 21.30
N SER A 203 -4.52 -19.40 22.30
CA SER A 203 -5.93 -19.06 22.17
C SER A 203 -6.16 -17.91 21.15
N ALA A 204 -5.24 -16.95 21.08
CA ALA A 204 -5.29 -15.87 20.12
C ALA A 204 -5.12 -16.38 18.68
N PHE A 205 -4.23 -17.34 18.43
CA PHE A 205 -4.05 -17.97 17.11
C PHE A 205 -5.27 -18.84 16.74
N VAL A 206 -5.87 -19.56 17.70
CA VAL A 206 -7.13 -20.29 17.49
C VAL A 206 -8.25 -19.31 17.10
N ALA A 207 -8.40 -18.20 17.83
CA ALA A 207 -9.42 -17.21 17.54
C ALA A 207 -9.27 -16.64 16.12
N LEU A 208 -8.04 -16.31 15.69
CA LEU A 208 -7.78 -15.81 14.32
C LEU A 208 -8.07 -16.86 13.25
N THR A 209 -7.73 -18.13 13.52
CA THR A 209 -8.11 -19.25 12.64
C THR A 209 -9.62 -19.34 12.48
N LEU A 210 -10.37 -19.28 13.59
CA LEU A 210 -11.84 -19.37 13.59
C LEU A 210 -12.49 -18.17 12.90
N VAL A 211 -11.99 -16.95 13.14
CA VAL A 211 -12.51 -15.73 12.50
C VAL A 211 -12.24 -15.75 10.99
N SER A 212 -11.03 -16.17 10.56
CA SER A 212 -10.70 -16.34 9.15
C SER A 212 -11.55 -17.42 8.49
N ALA A 213 -11.77 -18.56 9.16
CA ALA A 213 -12.65 -19.62 8.68
C ALA A 213 -14.12 -19.15 8.59
N ALA A 214 -14.62 -18.43 9.59
CA ALA A 214 -15.96 -17.85 9.57
C ALA A 214 -16.13 -16.86 8.40
N TRP A 215 -15.13 -16.02 8.13
CA TRP A 215 -15.14 -15.14 6.97
C TRP A 215 -15.18 -15.95 5.66
N CYS A 216 -14.40 -17.03 5.55
CA CYS A 216 -14.40 -17.93 4.40
C CYS A 216 -15.76 -18.61 4.18
N LEU A 217 -16.51 -18.92 5.23
CA LEU A 217 -17.84 -19.50 5.14
C LEU A 217 -18.88 -18.48 4.65
N VAL A 218 -18.78 -17.22 5.08
CA VAL A 218 -19.74 -16.16 4.72
C VAL A 218 -19.46 -15.59 3.33
N TRP A 219 -18.19 -15.41 2.96
CA TRP A 219 -17.79 -14.75 1.73
C TRP A 219 -18.40 -15.35 0.44
N PRO A 220 -18.50 -16.66 0.24
CA PRO A 220 -19.12 -17.25 -0.95
C PRO A 220 -20.57 -16.84 -1.20
N PHE A 221 -21.31 -16.48 -0.17
CA PHE A 221 -22.71 -16.04 -0.30
C PHE A 221 -22.85 -14.56 -0.63
N VAL A 222 -21.88 -13.75 -0.20
CA VAL A 222 -21.89 -12.29 -0.33
C VAL A 222 -20.99 -11.81 -1.47
N GLY A 223 -19.79 -12.39 -1.57
CA GLY A 223 -18.75 -11.99 -2.51
C GLY A 223 -19.12 -12.37 -3.95
N GLN A 224 -19.25 -11.36 -4.80
CA GLN A 224 -19.43 -11.48 -6.24
C GLN A 224 -18.60 -10.40 -6.92
N ASP A 225 -18.34 -10.56 -8.21
CA ASP A 225 -17.78 -9.46 -8.99
C ASP A 225 -18.88 -8.43 -9.28
N GLY A 226 -18.59 -7.16 -9.06
CA GLY A 226 -19.55 -6.07 -9.19
C GLY A 226 -19.80 -5.65 -10.65
N PRO A 227 -20.85 -4.86 -10.90
CA PRO A 227 -21.30 -4.49 -12.25
C PRO A 227 -20.30 -3.59 -13.01
N PHE A 228 -19.35 -2.95 -12.31
CA PHE A 228 -18.35 -2.07 -12.93
C PHE A 228 -17.03 -2.77 -13.26
N GLY A 229 -16.96 -4.11 -13.12
CA GLY A 229 -15.77 -4.91 -13.42
C GLY A 229 -15.52 -5.17 -14.90
N GLU A 230 -16.51 -4.98 -15.76
CA GLU A 230 -16.44 -5.34 -17.18
C GLU A 230 -15.95 -4.23 -18.13
N GLU A 231 -15.72 -3.02 -17.63
CA GLU A 231 -15.39 -1.85 -18.46
C GLU A 231 -14.07 -1.95 -19.24
N ARG A 232 -13.33 -3.05 -19.17
CA ARG A 232 -12.10 -3.28 -19.95
C ARG A 232 -11.89 -4.72 -20.39
N LYS A 233 -12.87 -5.38 -20.96
CA LYS A 233 -12.52 -6.43 -21.93
C LYS A 233 -11.96 -5.68 -23.16
N PRO A 234 -10.69 -5.91 -23.56
CA PRO A 234 -10.21 -5.34 -24.81
C PRO A 234 -11.17 -5.83 -25.90
N VAL A 235 -11.78 -4.90 -26.63
CA VAL A 235 -12.59 -5.22 -27.80
C VAL A 235 -11.69 -6.07 -28.70
N ARG A 236 -12.10 -7.33 -28.90
CA ARG A 236 -11.39 -8.26 -29.78
C ARG A 236 -11.37 -7.63 -31.16
N GLY A 237 -10.19 -7.15 -31.60
CA GLY A 237 -10.04 -6.49 -32.92
C GLY A 237 -9.72 -4.99 -32.86
N ALA A 238 -9.83 -4.32 -31.75
CA ALA A 238 -9.26 -2.98 -31.64
C ALA A 238 -7.73 -3.09 -31.64
N SER A 239 -7.10 -2.75 -32.76
CA SER A 239 -5.67 -2.53 -32.81
C SER A 239 -5.30 -1.51 -31.74
N ARG A 240 -4.58 -1.98 -30.70
CA ARG A 240 -4.04 -1.08 -29.69
C ARG A 240 -3.26 -0.01 -30.44
N PRO A 241 -3.62 1.29 -30.33
CA PRO A 241 -2.79 2.31 -30.97
C PRO A 241 -1.34 2.07 -30.56
N PRO A 242 -0.37 2.28 -31.44
CA PRO A 242 1.04 2.11 -31.12
C PRO A 242 1.31 2.86 -29.83
N ARG A 243 1.64 2.13 -28.77
CA ARG A 243 1.95 2.74 -27.49
C ARG A 243 3.13 3.65 -27.76
N ALA A 244 2.92 4.96 -27.79
CA ALA A 244 4.03 5.90 -27.82
C ALA A 244 5.03 5.41 -26.77
N ALA A 245 6.28 5.20 -27.19
CA ALA A 245 7.32 4.66 -26.35
C ALA A 245 7.52 5.63 -25.17
N GLY A 246 6.79 5.37 -24.08
CA GLY A 246 6.93 6.16 -22.88
C GLY A 246 8.33 6.02 -22.28
N PRO A 247 8.74 6.88 -21.38
CA PRO A 247 10.08 6.86 -20.80
C PRO A 247 10.43 5.45 -20.30
N PRO A 248 11.69 4.99 -20.49
CA PRO A 248 12.10 3.66 -20.06
C PRO A 248 11.94 3.50 -18.55
N LEU A 249 11.65 2.28 -18.08
CA LEU A 249 11.39 2.01 -16.67
C LEU A 249 12.53 2.50 -15.76
N ARG A 250 13.78 2.37 -16.22
CA ARG A 250 14.96 2.89 -15.50
C ARG A 250 14.85 4.40 -15.25
N ALA A 251 14.49 5.19 -16.25
CA ALA A 251 14.35 6.64 -16.10
C ALA A 251 13.22 7.03 -15.13
N LEU A 252 12.14 6.21 -15.06
CA LEU A 252 11.08 6.39 -14.09
C LEU A 252 11.55 6.07 -12.68
N LEU A 253 12.25 4.95 -12.47
CA LEU A 253 12.72 4.50 -11.15
C LEU A 253 13.85 5.36 -10.58
N THR A 254 14.70 5.95 -11.42
CA THR A 254 15.78 6.89 -11.01
C THR A 254 15.31 8.33 -10.93
N ASN A 255 14.04 8.61 -11.21
CA ASN A 255 13.46 9.95 -11.07
C ASN A 255 13.36 10.35 -9.59
N GLY A 256 13.67 11.59 -9.27
CA GLY A 256 13.72 12.08 -7.89
C GLY A 256 12.43 11.88 -7.12
N THR A 257 11.26 12.11 -7.74
CA THR A 257 9.96 11.91 -7.08
C THR A 257 9.67 10.45 -6.79
N VAL A 258 10.01 9.53 -7.70
CA VAL A 258 9.82 8.09 -7.49
C VAL A 258 10.79 7.57 -6.44
N THR A 259 12.07 7.95 -6.52
CA THR A 259 13.09 7.58 -5.53
C THR A 259 12.73 8.09 -4.13
N GLY A 260 12.30 9.37 -4.01
CA GLY A 260 11.82 9.92 -2.76
C GLY A 260 10.56 9.21 -2.24
N GLY A 261 9.66 8.78 -3.14
CA GLY A 261 8.52 7.93 -2.81
C GLY A 261 8.94 6.58 -2.24
N ILE A 262 9.94 5.91 -2.83
CA ILE A 262 10.53 4.67 -2.32
C ILE A 262 11.14 4.89 -0.93
N LEU A 263 11.94 5.95 -0.74
CA LEU A 263 12.59 6.25 0.53
C LEU A 263 11.57 6.53 1.64
N SER A 264 10.53 7.32 1.37
CA SER A 264 9.50 7.59 2.36
C SER A 264 8.68 6.34 2.72
N ALA A 265 8.39 5.49 1.72
CA ALA A 265 7.73 4.20 1.95
C ALA A 265 8.62 3.27 2.79
N PHE A 266 9.91 3.20 2.49
CA PHE A 266 10.90 2.43 3.25
C PHE A 266 10.98 2.87 4.71
N GLY A 267 11.15 4.18 4.97
CA GLY A 267 11.18 4.71 6.33
C GLY A 267 9.86 4.51 7.09
N SER A 268 8.72 4.61 6.41
CA SER A 268 7.41 4.34 7.01
C SER A 268 7.23 2.86 7.37
N HIS A 269 7.62 1.93 6.49
CA HIS A 269 7.56 0.50 6.80
C HIS A 269 8.60 0.05 7.83
N TRP A 270 9.72 0.80 7.97
CA TRP A 270 10.65 0.60 9.07
C TRP A 270 9.96 0.76 10.42
N ALA A 271 9.27 1.90 10.61
CA ALA A 271 8.50 2.16 11.83
C ALA A 271 7.38 1.12 12.01
N LEU A 272 6.68 0.72 10.95
CA LEU A 272 5.63 -0.28 11.00
C LEU A 272 6.17 -1.65 11.44
N ALA A 273 7.29 -2.10 10.88
CA ALA A 273 7.91 -3.37 11.23
C ALA A 273 8.41 -3.39 12.69
N LEU A 274 9.02 -2.28 13.12
CA LEU A 274 9.47 -2.10 14.48
C LEU A 274 8.28 -2.12 15.46
N SER A 275 7.22 -1.35 15.15
CA SER A 275 6.02 -1.28 15.97
C SER A 275 5.32 -2.63 16.11
N SER A 276 5.09 -3.32 14.99
CA SER A 276 4.34 -4.59 15.01
C SER A 276 5.04 -5.71 15.76
N ALA A 277 6.38 -5.75 15.74
CA ALA A 277 7.15 -6.78 16.41
C ALA A 277 7.52 -6.39 17.86
N TRP A 278 7.94 -5.16 18.07
CA TRP A 278 8.66 -4.80 19.30
C TRP A 278 7.93 -3.81 20.21
N LEU A 279 6.95 -3.04 19.73
CA LEU A 279 6.25 -2.09 20.60
C LEU A 279 5.56 -2.77 21.78
N PRO A 280 4.79 -3.88 21.62
CA PRO A 280 4.17 -4.54 22.78
C PRO A 280 5.21 -5.09 23.76
N VAL A 281 6.34 -5.60 23.26
CA VAL A 281 7.42 -6.13 24.10
C VAL A 281 8.09 -5.00 24.89
N TYR A 282 8.46 -3.90 24.20
CA TYR A 282 9.07 -2.73 24.81
C TYR A 282 8.22 -2.15 25.94
N LEU A 283 6.91 -2.01 25.71
CA LEU A 283 5.95 -1.51 26.69
C LEU A 283 5.90 -2.41 27.94
N GLN A 284 5.98 -3.73 27.77
CA GLN A 284 5.93 -4.67 28.89
C GLN A 284 7.27 -4.78 29.61
N THR A 285 8.41 -4.82 28.90
CA THR A 285 9.72 -5.14 29.52
C THR A 285 10.54 -3.91 29.89
N GLN A 286 10.30 -2.74 29.29
CA GLN A 286 11.06 -1.52 29.54
C GLN A 286 10.22 -0.43 30.23
N MET A 287 8.89 -0.50 30.13
CA MET A 287 7.98 0.43 30.80
C MET A 287 7.16 -0.24 31.91
N ASP A 288 7.43 -1.51 32.24
CA ASP A 288 6.77 -2.30 33.26
C ASP A 288 5.24 -2.29 33.16
N MET A 289 4.72 -2.17 31.90
CA MET A 289 3.28 -2.17 31.66
C MET A 289 2.74 -3.60 31.68
N THR A 290 1.53 -3.77 32.23
CA THR A 290 0.79 -5.02 32.03
C THR A 290 0.50 -5.25 30.54
N ALA A 291 0.30 -6.51 30.14
CA ALA A 291 -0.06 -6.84 28.75
C ALA A 291 -1.30 -6.05 28.27
N THR A 292 -2.31 -5.89 29.14
CA THR A 292 -3.52 -5.09 28.88
C THR A 292 -3.19 -3.61 28.70
N GLY A 293 -2.32 -3.04 29.52
CA GLY A 293 -1.83 -1.67 29.38
C GLY A 293 -1.10 -1.47 28.07
N ALA A 294 -0.19 -2.37 27.71
CA ALA A 294 0.56 -2.35 26.46
C ALA A 294 -0.37 -2.44 25.24
N SER A 295 -1.35 -3.33 25.24
CA SER A 295 -2.33 -3.45 24.14
C SER A 295 -3.20 -2.20 23.98
N SER A 296 -3.53 -1.52 25.09
CA SER A 296 -4.26 -0.25 25.06
C SER A 296 -3.44 0.85 24.39
N VAL A 297 -2.13 0.92 24.65
CA VAL A 297 -1.22 1.85 23.95
C VAL A 297 -1.13 1.52 22.45
N VAL A 298 -0.99 0.24 22.09
CA VAL A 298 -1.00 -0.19 20.67
C VAL A 298 -2.30 0.20 19.97
N SER A 299 -3.44 0.01 20.63
CA SER A 299 -4.74 0.46 20.11
C SER A 299 -4.79 1.97 19.94
N GLY A 300 -4.31 2.74 20.94
CA GLY A 300 -4.24 4.19 20.88
C GLY A 300 -3.38 4.70 19.72
N VAL A 301 -2.22 4.12 19.50
CA VAL A 301 -1.34 4.40 18.36
C VAL A 301 -2.07 4.14 17.04
N SER A 302 -2.81 3.02 16.94
CA SER A 302 -3.58 2.68 15.74
C SER A 302 -4.72 3.66 15.48
N VAL A 303 -5.39 4.14 16.54
CA VAL A 303 -6.42 5.20 16.42
C VAL A 303 -5.81 6.52 15.95
N VAL A 304 -4.65 6.91 16.47
CA VAL A 304 -3.91 8.10 16.02
C VAL A 304 -3.53 7.94 14.55
N SER A 305 -3.00 6.78 14.15
CA SER A 305 -2.67 6.47 12.75
C SER A 305 -3.89 6.60 11.84
N LEU A 306 -5.04 6.06 12.27
CA LEU A 306 -6.31 6.15 11.52
C LEU A 306 -6.76 7.60 11.36
N ALA A 307 -6.73 8.37 12.42
CA ALA A 307 -7.12 9.79 12.40
C ALA A 307 -6.23 10.59 11.43
N LEU A 308 -4.92 10.36 11.45
CA LEU A 308 -3.97 10.98 10.52
C LEU A 308 -4.18 10.51 9.09
N LEU A 309 -4.39 9.21 8.89
CA LEU A 309 -4.62 8.61 7.57
C LEU A 309 -5.88 9.16 6.88
N LEU A 310 -6.91 9.51 7.63
CA LEU A 310 -8.15 10.07 7.09
C LEU A 310 -8.09 11.60 6.96
N SER A 311 -7.48 12.30 7.92
CA SER A 311 -7.47 13.77 7.96
C SER A 311 -6.45 14.40 7.01
N VAL A 312 -5.23 13.83 6.94
CA VAL A 312 -4.14 14.45 6.16
C VAL A 312 -4.41 14.45 4.66
N PRO A 313 -4.85 13.35 4.00
CA PRO A 313 -5.21 13.40 2.59
C PRO A 313 -6.35 14.38 2.29
N ALA A 314 -7.36 14.47 3.16
CA ALA A 314 -8.44 15.43 3.01
C ALA A 314 -7.95 16.90 3.09
N TYR A 315 -6.99 17.17 3.98
CA TYR A 315 -6.33 18.46 4.08
C TYR A 315 -5.47 18.77 2.84
N VAL A 316 -4.70 17.81 2.38
CA VAL A 316 -3.89 17.89 1.14
C VAL A 316 -4.77 18.23 -0.06
N ASP A 317 -5.92 17.57 -0.22
CA ASP A 317 -6.85 17.86 -1.31
C ASP A 317 -7.42 19.28 -1.23
N ARG A 318 -7.64 19.81 -0.02
CA ARG A 318 -8.02 21.23 0.16
C ARG A 318 -6.92 22.18 -0.28
N LEU A 319 -5.67 21.89 0.08
CA LEU A 319 -4.50 22.70 -0.30
C LEU A 319 -4.34 22.74 -1.82
N LYS A 320 -4.48 21.60 -2.50
CA LYS A 320 -4.41 21.50 -3.97
C LYS A 320 -5.53 22.30 -4.65
N ARG A 321 -6.76 22.24 -4.12
CA ARG A 321 -7.87 23.05 -4.62
C ARG A 321 -7.64 24.56 -4.45
N ARG A 322 -6.80 24.97 -3.50
CA ARG A 322 -6.35 26.36 -3.32
C ARG A 322 -5.14 26.72 -4.17
N GLY A 323 -4.67 25.85 -5.07
CA GLY A 323 -3.55 26.10 -5.96
C GLY A 323 -2.17 25.84 -5.36
N VAL A 324 -2.09 25.21 -4.18
CA VAL A 324 -0.79 24.82 -3.60
C VAL A 324 -0.16 23.72 -4.44
N SER A 325 1.14 23.84 -4.75
CA SER A 325 1.87 22.85 -5.54
C SER A 325 1.90 21.48 -4.89
N SER A 326 1.92 20.41 -5.71
CA SER A 326 2.01 19.01 -5.22
C SER A 326 3.23 18.75 -4.36
N ARG A 327 4.35 19.46 -4.61
CA ARG A 327 5.51 19.36 -3.74
C ARG A 327 5.19 19.80 -2.30
N ARG A 328 4.49 20.93 -2.12
CA ARG A 328 4.13 21.44 -0.79
C ARG A 328 2.96 20.70 -0.17
N ALA A 329 2.03 20.25 -0.98
CA ALA A 329 0.81 19.57 -0.51
C ALA A 329 1.05 18.09 -0.19
N ASP A 330 1.80 17.35 -1.02
CA ASP A 330 2.05 15.91 -0.85
C ASP A 330 3.50 15.59 -0.50
N GLY A 331 4.47 16.16 -1.26
CA GLY A 331 5.86 15.73 -1.21
C GLY A 331 6.56 16.07 0.12
N ILE A 332 6.43 17.30 0.61
CA ILE A 332 7.02 17.71 1.89
C ILE A 332 6.33 17.00 3.07
N PRO A 333 4.98 16.95 3.18
CA PRO A 333 4.32 16.25 4.29
C PRO A 333 4.68 14.77 4.37
N GLN A 334 4.85 14.11 3.24
CA GLN A 334 5.26 12.70 3.15
C GLN A 334 6.62 12.45 3.79
N GLY A 335 7.65 13.22 3.46
CA GLY A 335 8.97 13.10 4.05
C GLY A 335 9.02 13.60 5.50
N LEU A 336 8.29 14.69 5.80
CA LEU A 336 8.19 15.24 7.15
C LEU A 336 7.56 14.28 8.13
N ALA A 337 6.54 13.52 7.73
CA ALA A 337 5.90 12.52 8.57
C ALA A 337 6.89 11.42 9.02
N VAL A 338 7.76 10.97 8.10
CA VAL A 338 8.82 10.00 8.44
C VAL A 338 9.89 10.62 9.32
N LEU A 339 10.28 11.86 9.04
CA LEU A 339 11.30 12.60 9.82
C LEU A 339 10.84 12.86 11.25
N VAL A 340 9.60 13.31 11.43
CA VAL A 340 9.00 13.56 12.75
C VAL A 340 8.87 12.27 13.55
N ALA A 341 8.42 11.19 12.90
CA ALA A 341 8.35 9.86 13.51
C ALA A 341 9.74 9.36 13.97
N GLY A 342 10.77 9.53 13.12
CA GLY A 342 12.15 9.22 13.46
C GLY A 342 12.68 10.07 14.60
N GLY A 343 12.40 11.38 14.61
CA GLY A 343 12.78 12.28 15.71
C GLY A 343 12.17 11.90 17.05
N ALA A 344 10.87 11.55 17.05
CA ALA A 344 10.21 11.06 18.27
C ALA A 344 10.82 9.74 18.74
N LEU A 345 11.15 8.83 17.81
CA LEU A 345 11.81 7.56 18.14
C LEU A 345 13.22 7.77 18.72
N ALA A 346 13.97 8.77 18.22
CA ALA A 346 15.28 9.14 18.76
C ALA A 346 15.22 9.63 20.22
N LEU A 347 14.16 10.37 20.55
CA LEU A 347 13.98 10.95 21.88
C LEU A 347 13.39 9.96 22.89
N LEU A 348 12.71 8.90 22.41
CA LEU A 348 11.98 7.95 23.23
C LEU A 348 12.82 7.31 24.34
N PRO A 349 14.06 6.82 24.12
CA PRO A 349 14.87 6.21 25.16
C PRO A 349 15.32 7.17 26.28
N PHE A 350 15.30 8.47 26.00
CA PHE A 350 15.78 9.51 26.90
C PHE A 350 14.63 10.25 27.64
N ALA A 351 13.39 9.85 27.37
CA ALA A 351 12.22 10.45 28.01
C ALA A 351 12.09 9.98 29.46
N ALA A 352 11.75 10.89 30.35
CA ALA A 352 11.65 10.65 31.81
C ALA A 352 10.44 9.79 32.24
N GLY A 353 9.77 9.12 31.28
CA GLY A 353 8.58 8.31 31.56
C GLY A 353 7.26 9.09 31.49
N GLY A 354 6.16 8.40 31.81
CA GLY A 354 4.83 9.01 31.89
C GLY A 354 4.24 9.52 30.57
N PRO A 355 3.44 10.60 30.60
CA PRO A 355 2.70 11.09 29.42
C PRO A 355 3.59 11.49 28.23
N VAL A 356 4.80 12.00 28.50
CA VAL A 356 5.74 12.42 27.46
C VAL A 356 6.21 11.20 26.64
N GLN A 357 6.53 10.10 27.30
CA GLN A 357 6.96 8.87 26.63
C GLN A 357 5.83 8.28 25.79
N LEU A 358 4.58 8.28 26.30
CA LEU A 358 3.40 7.86 25.53
C LEU A 358 3.13 8.75 24.31
N LEU A 359 3.32 10.06 24.46
CA LEU A 359 3.22 10.99 23.34
C LEU A 359 4.28 10.71 22.25
N LEU A 360 5.53 10.48 22.66
CA LEU A 360 6.61 10.13 21.74
C LEU A 360 6.31 8.80 21.02
N ILE A 361 5.77 7.79 21.70
CA ILE A 361 5.32 6.54 21.09
C ILE A 361 4.22 6.79 20.08
N ALA A 362 3.20 7.59 20.43
CA ALA A 362 2.10 7.92 19.52
C ALA A 362 2.59 8.66 18.26
N VAL A 363 3.56 9.57 18.41
CA VAL A 363 4.17 10.29 17.27
C VAL A 363 5.07 9.36 16.46
N ALA A 364 5.96 8.60 17.10
CA ALA A 364 6.91 7.71 16.43
C ALA A 364 6.21 6.66 15.57
N PHE A 365 5.18 6.02 16.12
CA PHE A 365 4.48 4.91 15.50
C PHE A 365 3.12 5.27 14.87
N GLY A 366 2.66 6.53 15.01
CA GLY A 366 1.43 7.02 14.39
C GLY A 366 1.68 7.88 13.16
N CYS A 367 2.63 8.83 13.23
CA CYS A 367 2.82 9.82 12.17
C CYS A 367 3.34 9.25 10.85
N HIS A 368 4.18 8.19 10.89
CA HIS A 368 4.71 7.57 9.67
C HIS A 368 3.60 7.10 8.71
N ALA A 369 2.41 6.74 9.24
CA ALA A 369 1.29 6.24 8.44
C ALA A 369 0.82 7.23 7.36
N VAL A 370 1.04 8.53 7.57
CA VAL A 370 0.74 9.59 6.58
C VAL A 370 1.50 9.39 5.27
N ALA A 371 2.72 8.88 5.31
CA ALA A 371 3.53 8.67 4.13
C ALA A 371 2.99 7.54 3.22
N LEU A 372 2.26 6.56 3.78
CA LEU A 372 1.78 5.37 3.07
C LEU A 372 0.84 5.67 1.88
N PRO A 373 -0.20 6.51 1.98
CA PRO A 373 -0.99 6.89 0.82
C PRO A 373 -0.28 7.92 -0.07
N LEU A 374 0.49 8.85 0.52
CA LEU A 374 1.04 9.98 -0.22
C LEU A 374 2.11 9.56 -1.23
N HIS A 375 2.92 8.52 -0.96
CA HIS A 375 3.92 8.05 -1.92
C HIS A 375 3.30 7.49 -3.20
N TYR A 376 2.10 6.89 -3.15
CA TYR A 376 1.37 6.48 -4.35
C TYR A 376 0.85 7.69 -5.12
N VAL A 377 0.33 8.70 -4.42
CA VAL A 377 -0.21 9.93 -5.03
C VAL A 377 0.92 10.68 -5.76
N THR A 378 2.05 10.93 -5.11
CA THR A 378 3.20 11.63 -5.71
C THR A 378 3.79 10.85 -6.89
N THR A 379 3.93 9.54 -6.75
CA THR A 379 4.43 8.67 -7.84
C THR A 379 3.46 8.67 -9.04
N ALA A 380 2.15 8.66 -8.80
CA ALA A 380 1.13 8.66 -9.86
C ALA A 380 1.18 9.94 -10.72
N THR A 381 1.60 11.07 -10.17
CA THR A 381 1.70 12.34 -10.93
C THR A 381 2.81 12.34 -11.98
N VAL A 382 3.83 11.50 -11.79
CA VAL A 382 5.04 11.46 -12.63
C VAL A 382 5.02 10.28 -13.60
N VAL A 383 4.36 9.18 -13.22
CA VAL A 383 4.40 7.92 -13.95
C VAL A 383 3.20 7.80 -14.91
N PRO A 384 3.42 7.59 -16.23
CA PRO A 384 2.35 7.37 -17.20
C PRO A 384 1.50 6.15 -16.85
N ASP A 385 0.18 6.20 -17.14
CA ASP A 385 -0.80 5.16 -16.78
C ASP A 385 -0.36 3.75 -17.18
N GLY A 386 0.24 3.61 -18.35
CA GLY A 386 0.70 2.32 -18.83
C GLY A 386 1.90 1.71 -18.10
N ARG A 387 2.59 2.48 -17.25
CA ARG A 387 3.75 2.04 -16.45
C ARG A 387 3.48 2.07 -14.95
N ARG A 388 2.35 2.64 -14.49
CA ARG A 388 2.00 2.79 -13.06
C ARG A 388 2.07 1.47 -12.31
N GLY A 389 1.51 0.39 -12.86
CA GLY A 389 1.51 -0.90 -12.20
C GLY A 389 2.91 -1.42 -11.89
N ALA A 390 3.84 -1.32 -12.86
CA ALA A 390 5.22 -1.76 -12.67
C ALA A 390 5.97 -0.90 -11.64
N VAL A 391 5.83 0.44 -11.72
CA VAL A 391 6.51 1.35 -10.78
C VAL A 391 5.93 1.20 -9.37
N PHE A 392 4.61 1.11 -9.22
CA PHE A 392 3.97 0.88 -7.91
C PHE A 392 4.38 -0.45 -7.30
N GLY A 393 4.52 -1.50 -8.12
CA GLY A 393 5.05 -2.79 -7.65
C GLY A 393 6.46 -2.67 -7.09
N VAL A 394 7.35 -1.94 -7.78
CA VAL A 394 8.72 -1.69 -7.28
C VAL A 394 8.71 -0.84 -6.02
N VAL A 395 7.92 0.23 -5.97
CA VAL A 395 7.78 1.10 -4.78
C VAL A 395 7.28 0.31 -3.58
N ALA A 396 6.25 -0.52 -3.77
CA ALA A 396 5.70 -1.37 -2.71
C ALA A 396 6.71 -2.42 -2.24
N ALA A 397 7.36 -3.13 -3.17
CA ALA A 397 8.35 -4.16 -2.83
C ALA A 397 9.56 -3.56 -2.08
N SER A 398 10.10 -2.43 -2.57
CA SER A 398 11.19 -1.72 -1.91
C SER A 398 10.78 -1.15 -0.55
N GLY A 399 9.54 -0.62 -0.46
CA GLY A 399 8.99 -0.09 0.78
C GLY A 399 8.89 -1.14 1.87
N THR A 400 8.52 -2.38 1.55
CA THR A 400 8.32 -3.46 2.55
C THR A 400 9.60 -4.21 2.95
N LEU A 401 10.74 -3.95 2.29
CA LEU A 401 12.03 -4.56 2.64
C LEU A 401 12.43 -4.44 4.13
N PRO A 402 12.18 -3.31 4.84
CA PRO A 402 12.51 -3.22 6.26
C PRO A 402 11.92 -4.36 7.09
N GLY A 403 10.75 -4.86 6.74
CA GLY A 403 10.13 -5.98 7.43
C GLY A 403 10.99 -7.24 7.47
N LEU A 404 11.83 -7.48 6.44
CA LEU A 404 12.71 -8.64 6.39
C LEU A 404 13.83 -8.62 7.44
N PHE A 405 14.28 -7.46 7.86
CA PHE A 405 15.47 -7.40 8.72
C PHE A 405 15.29 -6.57 10.00
N VAL A 406 14.37 -5.59 10.05
CA VAL A 406 14.20 -4.73 11.22
C VAL A 406 13.85 -5.51 12.49
N PRO A 407 12.89 -6.47 12.48
CA PRO A 407 12.61 -7.23 13.69
C PRO A 407 13.81 -8.07 14.16
N TYR A 408 14.51 -8.74 13.23
CA TYR A 408 15.71 -9.50 13.56
C TYR A 408 16.86 -8.63 14.05
N LEU A 409 17.13 -7.51 13.36
CA LEU A 409 18.18 -6.57 13.73
C LEU A 409 17.97 -6.01 15.12
N THR A 410 16.74 -5.61 15.45
CA THR A 410 16.38 -5.14 16.78
C THR A 410 16.65 -6.22 17.84
N GLY A 411 16.20 -7.46 17.60
CA GLY A 411 16.46 -8.58 18.50
C GLY A 411 17.95 -8.84 18.74
N ARG A 412 18.76 -8.78 17.65
CA ARG A 412 20.22 -8.92 17.75
C ARG A 412 20.88 -7.81 18.54
N LEU A 413 20.43 -6.57 18.41
CA LEU A 413 20.94 -5.44 19.19
C LEU A 413 20.59 -5.57 20.67
N VAL A 414 19.39 -6.08 20.98
CA VAL A 414 18.96 -6.26 22.36
C VAL A 414 19.68 -7.43 23.02
N ASP A 415 19.81 -8.60 22.35
CA ASP A 415 20.54 -9.76 22.88
C ASP A 415 22.06 -9.51 23.01
N GLY A 416 22.64 -8.66 22.15
CA GLY A 416 24.08 -8.36 22.14
C GLY A 416 24.51 -7.22 23.05
N ALA A 417 23.58 -6.51 23.70
CA ALA A 417 23.88 -5.39 24.58
C ALA A 417 24.14 -5.84 26.03
N ALA A 418 24.82 -5.02 26.80
CA ALA A 418 25.09 -5.27 28.23
C ALA A 418 23.79 -5.26 29.05
N THR A 419 22.80 -4.48 28.67
CA THR A 419 21.45 -4.44 29.25
C THR A 419 20.40 -4.36 28.16
N GLU A 420 19.19 -4.86 28.42
CA GLU A 420 18.09 -4.77 27.47
C GLU A 420 17.78 -3.31 27.10
N THR A 421 17.81 -2.40 28.05
CA THR A 421 17.58 -0.96 27.84
C THR A 421 18.61 -0.36 26.88
N ALA A 422 19.89 -0.71 27.03
CA ALA A 422 20.93 -0.27 26.12
C ALA A 422 20.70 -0.82 24.68
N GLY A 423 20.24 -2.07 24.57
CA GLY A 423 19.91 -2.69 23.30
C GLY A 423 18.73 -2.02 22.60
N TYR A 424 17.63 -1.75 23.30
CA TYR A 424 16.51 -0.99 22.74
C TYR A 424 16.91 0.44 22.37
N THR A 425 17.72 1.12 23.20
CA THR A 425 18.24 2.44 22.88
C THR A 425 19.03 2.42 21.58
N ALA A 426 19.94 1.47 21.40
CA ALA A 426 20.71 1.32 20.17
C ALA A 426 19.81 1.05 18.94
N ALA A 427 18.81 0.18 19.09
CA ALA A 427 17.86 -0.15 18.04
C ALA A 427 17.00 1.06 17.63
N PHE A 428 16.54 1.85 18.60
CA PHE A 428 15.69 3.02 18.34
C PHE A 428 16.49 4.17 17.75
N VAL A 429 17.70 4.43 18.22
CA VAL A 429 18.60 5.45 17.65
C VAL A 429 19.00 5.10 16.23
N LEU A 430 19.35 3.82 15.96
CA LEU A 430 19.63 3.36 14.59
C LEU A 430 18.41 3.56 13.68
N SER A 431 17.24 3.12 14.14
CA SER A 431 15.98 3.26 13.39
C SER A 431 15.65 4.73 13.12
N ALA A 432 15.81 5.58 14.10
CA ALA A 432 15.63 7.01 14.00
C ALA A 432 16.58 7.64 12.96
N GLY A 433 17.86 7.23 12.96
CA GLY A 433 18.84 7.66 11.97
C GLY A 433 18.44 7.29 10.54
N VAL A 434 18.03 6.02 10.32
CA VAL A 434 17.56 5.58 9.01
C VAL A 434 16.31 6.35 8.57
N MET A 435 15.32 6.50 9.47
CA MET A 435 14.10 7.24 9.18
C MET A 435 14.38 8.72 8.89
N ALA A 436 15.29 9.35 9.63
CA ALA A 436 15.70 10.73 9.39
C ALA A 436 16.34 10.90 8.00
N VAL A 437 17.27 10.02 7.63
CA VAL A 437 17.87 10.02 6.29
C VAL A 437 16.81 9.84 5.21
N CYS A 438 15.92 8.86 5.36
CA CYS A 438 14.82 8.61 4.41
C CYS A 438 13.89 9.82 4.28
N GLY A 439 13.50 10.43 5.40
CA GLY A 439 12.61 11.59 5.44
C GLY A 439 13.25 12.83 4.80
N LEU A 440 14.50 13.14 5.13
CA LEU A 440 15.26 14.27 4.57
C LEU A 440 15.48 14.11 3.07
N LEU A 441 15.90 12.92 2.62
CA LEU A 441 16.08 12.64 1.20
C LEU A 441 14.76 12.70 0.45
N ALA A 442 13.64 12.22 1.03
CA ALA A 442 12.33 12.34 0.44
C ALA A 442 11.92 13.81 0.25
N ILE A 443 12.09 14.66 1.28
CA ILE A 443 11.84 16.12 1.18
C ILE A 443 12.70 16.77 0.10
N ALA A 444 13.96 16.37 0.00
CA ALA A 444 14.91 16.94 -0.96
C ALA A 444 14.64 16.49 -2.41
N THR A 445 14.16 15.26 -2.63
CA THR A 445 14.06 14.67 -3.97
C THR A 445 12.68 14.76 -4.59
N ILE A 446 11.60 14.81 -3.80
CA ILE A 446 10.22 14.83 -4.31
C ILE A 446 9.87 16.19 -4.90
N HIS A 447 9.83 16.26 -6.24
CA HIS A 447 9.43 17.45 -7.00
C HIS A 447 8.48 17.07 -8.14
N PRO A 448 7.22 16.72 -7.86
CA PRO A 448 6.31 16.11 -8.83
C PRO A 448 6.14 16.92 -10.10
N GLU A 449 5.96 18.25 -10.01
CA GLU A 449 5.74 19.12 -11.15
C GLU A 449 6.99 19.23 -12.05
N ARG A 450 8.17 19.38 -11.45
CA ARG A 450 9.46 19.46 -12.18
C ARG A 450 9.72 18.16 -12.92
N ASP A 451 9.50 17.05 -12.24
CA ASP A 451 9.85 15.73 -12.73
C ASP A 451 8.85 15.25 -13.80
N ALA A 452 7.55 15.58 -13.66
CA ALA A 452 6.55 15.33 -14.68
C ALA A 452 6.89 16.06 -16.00
N ARG A 453 7.33 17.34 -15.93
CA ARG A 453 7.78 18.10 -17.10
C ARG A 453 9.01 17.50 -17.79
N ARG A 454 9.96 16.99 -17.01
CA ARG A 454 11.19 16.35 -17.52
C ARG A 454 10.91 15.04 -18.25
N LEU A 455 9.96 14.25 -17.74
CA LEU A 455 9.62 12.95 -18.29
C LEU A 455 8.62 13.03 -19.47
N ASN A 456 7.86 14.11 -19.57
CA ASN A 456 6.89 14.31 -20.64
C ASN A 456 6.96 15.74 -21.19
N PRO A 457 8.04 16.13 -21.90
CA PRO A 457 8.22 17.48 -22.41
C PRO A 457 7.14 17.89 -23.43
N ALA A 458 6.57 16.93 -24.16
CA ALA A 458 5.49 17.20 -25.12
C ALA A 458 4.13 17.52 -24.46
N GLY A 459 3.90 17.08 -23.22
CA GLY A 459 2.67 17.40 -22.46
C GLY A 459 2.70 18.79 -21.82
N ALA A 460 3.85 19.45 -21.78
CA ALA A 460 4.01 20.79 -21.19
C ALA A 460 3.48 21.93 -22.09
N SER A 461 3.16 21.63 -23.34
CA SER A 461 2.71 22.62 -24.36
C SER A 461 1.20 22.79 -24.45
N VAL A 462 0.39 22.06 -23.65
CA VAL A 462 -1.06 22.31 -23.59
C VAL A 462 -1.32 23.42 -22.59
N PRO A 463 -1.71 24.64 -23.03
CA PRO A 463 -2.08 25.71 -22.14
C PRO A 463 -3.25 25.23 -21.27
N ALA A 464 -3.21 25.53 -19.96
CA ALA A 464 -4.37 25.35 -19.11
C ALA A 464 -5.61 25.94 -19.79
N PRO A 465 -6.78 25.27 -19.76
CA PRO A 465 -7.99 25.83 -20.34
C PRO A 465 -8.20 27.17 -19.68
N ARG A 466 -8.16 28.25 -20.51
CA ARG A 466 -8.53 29.60 -20.07
C ARG A 466 -9.91 29.48 -19.44
N GLN A 467 -10.01 29.83 -18.17
CA GLN A 467 -11.30 30.03 -17.53
C GLN A 467 -12.08 30.97 -18.44
N ALA A 468 -13.15 30.46 -19.02
CA ALA A 468 -14.07 31.26 -19.79
C ALA A 468 -14.52 32.42 -18.90
N GLY A 469 -14.10 33.63 -19.26
CA GLY A 469 -14.44 34.82 -18.54
C GLY A 469 -15.94 34.87 -18.35
N VAL A 470 -16.34 35.01 -17.11
CA VAL A 470 -17.71 35.37 -16.74
C VAL A 470 -18.00 36.71 -17.41
N SER A 471 -18.70 36.66 -18.55
CA SER A 471 -19.23 37.87 -19.17
C SER A 471 -20.17 38.52 -18.19
N LYS A 472 -19.81 39.71 -17.72
CA LYS A 472 -20.72 40.58 -16.93
C LYS A 472 -22.00 40.79 -17.76
N PRO A 473 -23.19 40.67 -17.17
CA PRO A 473 -24.43 41.06 -17.84
C PRO A 473 -24.38 42.56 -18.14
N VAL A 474 -24.59 42.90 -19.42
CA VAL A 474 -24.82 44.28 -19.87
C VAL A 474 -26.17 44.68 -19.31
N ALA A 475 -26.20 45.71 -18.44
CA ALA A 475 -27.41 46.37 -18.00
C ALA A 475 -28.07 47.09 -19.20
N GLN A 476 -29.31 46.75 -19.47
CA GLN A 476 -30.26 47.60 -20.19
C GLN A 476 -31.29 48.09 -19.21
#